data_3207360712202456d03417cd1339d754
#
_entry.id   3207360712202456d03417cd1339d754
#
_cell.length_a   1.000
_cell.length_b   1.000
_cell.length_c   1.000
_cell.angle_alpha   90.00
_cell.angle_beta   90.00
_cell.angle_gamma   90.00
#
_symmetry.space_group_name_H-M   'P 1'
#
loop_
_entity.id
_entity.type
_entity.pdbx_description
1 polymer ?
#
loop_
_entity_poly.entity_id
_entity_poly.type
_entity_poly.pdbx_seq_one_letter_code
_entity_poly.pdbx_strand_id
1 'polypeptide(L)'
;MLVRLKLYRDHDFVIKEFVVPTEPGQTLLDVLFYIKEEYDPTISFRSMCRAGICGTCGVKANQKPILACKTAIKDLGEEVLVEPLDNMRPVKDLVVEHSILIERIKKLKVWYEPLQENLQRLEINPFLSKSFDCIACGLCDSCCPIFVGNSDFGGPMAFSRAYKLLQDRRHSKAEERLLLLKDAHINLCTHCKNCSLICPMGVMPEMLIKLEETELLKRGISSQGGTVDFGFF
;
A
#
# COMPACT_ATOMS: atom_id res chain seq x y z
N MET A 1 -5.47 24.60 -15.15
CA MET A 1 -4.48 23.60 -14.75
C MET A 1 -4.14 22.70 -15.92
N LEU A 2 -2.87 22.37 -16.15
CA LEU A 2 -2.45 21.38 -17.13
C LEU A 2 -2.39 19.98 -16.48
N VAL A 3 -3.16 19.02 -17.02
CA VAL A 3 -3.19 17.64 -16.55
C VAL A 3 -2.63 16.74 -17.66
N ARG A 4 -1.53 16.06 -17.36
CA ARG A 4 -0.94 15.05 -18.23
C ARG A 4 -1.30 13.67 -17.70
N LEU A 5 -1.92 12.85 -18.52
CA LEU A 5 -2.27 11.47 -18.18
C LEU A 5 -1.36 10.51 -18.94
N LYS A 6 -0.57 9.71 -18.22
CA LYS A 6 0.18 8.59 -18.80
C LYS A 6 -0.71 7.35 -18.77
N LEU A 7 -1.25 7.02 -19.92
CA LEU A 7 -2.28 6.02 -20.12
C LEU A 7 -1.69 4.75 -20.73
N TYR A 8 -2.03 3.59 -20.17
CA TYR A 8 -1.62 2.29 -20.73
C TYR A 8 -2.65 1.81 -21.75
N ARG A 9 -2.25 1.78 -23.05
CA ARG A 9 -3.09 1.37 -24.19
C ARG A 9 -2.26 0.56 -25.18
N ASP A 10 -2.85 -0.46 -25.76
CA ASP A 10 -2.22 -1.30 -26.80
C ASP A 10 -0.82 -1.77 -26.43
N HIS A 11 -0.65 -2.19 -25.15
CA HIS A 11 0.60 -2.70 -24.57
C HIS A 11 1.73 -1.64 -24.43
N ASP A 12 1.42 -0.36 -24.56
CA ASP A 12 2.38 0.74 -24.40
C ASP A 12 1.80 1.92 -23.59
N PHE A 13 2.64 2.87 -23.25
CA PHE A 13 2.23 4.08 -22.57
C PHE A 13 2.15 5.26 -23.54
N VAL A 14 1.01 5.95 -23.51
CA VAL A 14 0.78 7.20 -24.24
C VAL A 14 0.52 8.33 -23.27
N ILE A 15 1.00 9.53 -23.55
CA ILE A 15 0.72 10.73 -22.76
C ILE A 15 -0.33 11.55 -23.49
N LYS A 16 -1.41 11.90 -22.78
CA LYS A 16 -2.42 12.86 -23.24
C LYS A 16 -2.43 14.06 -22.30
N GLU A 17 -2.57 15.25 -22.88
CA GLU A 17 -2.57 16.53 -22.16
C GLU A 17 -3.95 17.17 -22.24
N PHE A 18 -4.42 17.72 -21.12
CA PHE A 18 -5.71 18.36 -20.98
C PHE A 18 -5.56 19.68 -20.21
N VAL A 19 -6.11 20.74 -20.71
CA VAL A 19 -6.23 22.02 -20.00
C VAL A 19 -7.62 22.05 -19.34
N VAL A 20 -7.64 21.96 -18.02
CA VAL A 20 -8.89 21.77 -17.27
C VAL A 20 -9.14 22.99 -16.38
N PRO A 21 -10.35 23.57 -16.38
CA PRO A 21 -10.74 24.55 -15.38
C PRO A 21 -10.75 23.86 -14.00
N THR A 22 -10.31 24.56 -12.98
CA THR A 22 -10.29 24.02 -11.61
C THR A 22 -10.98 24.98 -10.65
N GLU A 23 -11.74 24.43 -9.73
CA GLU A 23 -12.46 25.17 -8.69
C GLU A 23 -11.92 24.86 -7.30
N PRO A 24 -12.03 25.77 -6.34
CA PRO A 24 -11.68 25.49 -4.96
C PRO A 24 -12.47 24.30 -4.39
N GLY A 25 -11.76 23.38 -3.72
CA GLY A 25 -12.38 22.22 -3.10
C GLY A 25 -12.43 20.95 -3.96
N GLN A 26 -12.13 21.04 -5.26
CA GLN A 26 -12.05 19.86 -6.12
C GLN A 26 -10.88 18.95 -5.74
N THR A 27 -11.12 17.64 -5.91
CA THR A 27 -10.11 16.59 -5.80
C THR A 27 -9.56 16.21 -7.18
N LEU A 28 -8.43 15.50 -7.21
CA LEU A 28 -7.93 14.93 -8.47
C LEU A 28 -8.96 14.00 -9.11
N LEU A 29 -9.77 13.29 -8.32
CA LEU A 29 -10.81 12.40 -8.85
C LEU A 29 -11.90 13.18 -9.61
N ASP A 30 -12.29 14.35 -9.12
CA ASP A 30 -13.27 15.22 -9.80
C ASP A 30 -12.73 15.70 -11.14
N VAL A 31 -11.45 16.06 -11.20
CA VAL A 31 -10.75 16.42 -12.44
C VAL A 31 -10.67 15.25 -13.42
N LEU A 32 -10.42 14.03 -12.94
CA LEU A 32 -10.43 12.84 -13.81
C LEU A 32 -11.83 12.56 -14.38
N PHE A 33 -12.90 12.77 -13.60
CA PHE A 33 -14.25 12.68 -14.10
C PHE A 33 -14.55 13.75 -15.14
N TYR A 34 -14.17 15.00 -14.87
CA TYR A 34 -14.33 16.10 -15.83
C TYR A 34 -13.63 15.79 -17.16
N ILE A 35 -12.39 15.32 -17.14
CA ILE A 35 -11.67 14.94 -18.36
C ILE A 35 -12.40 13.81 -19.08
N LYS A 36 -12.93 12.83 -18.36
CA LYS A 36 -13.67 11.72 -18.96
C LYS A 36 -14.97 12.17 -19.61
N GLU A 37 -15.69 13.10 -19.01
CA GLU A 37 -16.98 13.58 -19.48
C GLU A 37 -16.85 14.57 -20.65
N GLU A 38 -15.89 15.49 -20.57
CA GLU A 38 -15.80 16.60 -21.52
C GLU A 38 -14.77 16.38 -22.66
N TYR A 39 -13.75 15.54 -22.44
CA TYR A 39 -12.66 15.40 -23.42
C TYR A 39 -12.52 13.98 -23.99
N ASP A 40 -12.44 12.95 -23.14
CA ASP A 40 -12.19 11.58 -23.59
C ASP A 40 -12.96 10.54 -22.76
N PRO A 41 -14.16 10.13 -23.20
CA PRO A 41 -14.98 9.16 -22.46
C PRO A 41 -14.38 7.76 -22.38
N THR A 42 -13.30 7.48 -23.13
CA THR A 42 -12.63 6.17 -23.15
C THR A 42 -11.65 5.99 -21.99
N ILE A 43 -11.28 7.06 -21.28
CA ILE A 43 -10.34 7.01 -20.16
C ILE A 43 -10.89 6.15 -19.02
N SER A 44 -10.05 5.23 -18.56
CA SER A 44 -10.37 4.28 -17.51
C SER A 44 -9.58 4.56 -16.24
N PHE A 45 -10.28 4.71 -15.13
CA PHE A 45 -9.73 4.80 -13.77
C PHE A 45 -10.72 4.16 -12.79
N ARG A 46 -10.25 3.82 -11.59
CA ARG A 46 -11.11 3.23 -10.55
C ARG A 46 -11.65 4.31 -9.61
N SER A 47 -12.93 4.21 -9.29
CA SER A 47 -13.57 5.03 -8.25
C SER A 47 -14.74 4.26 -7.63
N MET A 48 -14.93 4.40 -6.31
CA MET A 48 -16.09 3.80 -5.64
C MET A 48 -16.62 4.72 -4.52
N CYS A 49 -15.98 4.75 -3.33
CA CYS A 49 -16.54 5.49 -2.18
C CYS A 49 -16.44 7.02 -2.30
N ARG A 50 -15.49 7.55 -3.05
CA ARG A 50 -15.15 8.98 -3.20
C ARG A 50 -14.84 9.71 -1.87
N ALA A 51 -14.58 8.96 -0.80
CA ALA A 51 -14.42 9.47 0.57
C ALA A 51 -13.11 9.02 1.24
N GLY A 52 -12.12 8.52 0.48
CA GLY A 52 -10.83 8.08 1.00
C GLY A 52 -10.85 6.80 1.83
N ILE A 53 -11.91 5.97 1.75
CA ILE A 53 -12.12 4.80 2.61
C ILE A 53 -11.85 3.47 1.90
N CYS A 54 -12.25 3.32 0.62
CA CYS A 54 -12.17 2.03 -0.07
C CYS A 54 -10.79 1.74 -0.71
N GLY A 55 -9.94 2.75 -0.88
CA GLY A 55 -8.59 2.58 -1.45
C GLY A 55 -8.53 2.36 -2.97
N THR A 56 -9.66 2.26 -3.70
CA THR A 56 -9.68 1.84 -5.11
C THR A 56 -9.18 2.89 -6.09
N CYS A 57 -9.24 4.18 -5.76
CA CYS A 57 -8.85 5.28 -6.64
C CYS A 57 -7.35 5.63 -6.55
N GLY A 58 -6.51 4.66 -6.22
CA GLY A 58 -5.06 4.83 -6.17
C GLY A 58 -4.47 5.12 -7.55
N VAL A 59 -3.71 6.21 -7.64
CA VAL A 59 -2.93 6.60 -8.83
C VAL A 59 -1.61 7.22 -8.37
N LYS A 60 -0.68 7.42 -9.29
CA LYS A 60 0.55 8.17 -9.03
C LYS A 60 0.38 9.57 -9.61
N ALA A 61 0.55 10.61 -8.79
CA ALA A 61 0.52 12.02 -9.22
C ALA A 61 1.85 12.67 -8.87
N ASN A 62 2.52 13.26 -9.85
CA ASN A 62 3.86 13.85 -9.70
C ASN A 62 4.81 12.91 -8.96
N GLN A 63 4.87 11.64 -9.38
CA GLN A 63 5.68 10.54 -8.84
C GLN A 63 5.29 10.05 -7.43
N LYS A 64 4.24 10.59 -6.81
CA LYS A 64 3.75 10.16 -5.50
C LYS A 64 2.47 9.33 -5.63
N PRO A 65 2.42 8.10 -5.09
CA PRO A 65 1.18 7.35 -4.98
C PRO A 65 0.19 8.05 -4.04
N ILE A 66 -1.03 8.27 -4.52
CA ILE A 66 -2.08 8.99 -3.79
C ILE A 66 -3.45 8.33 -4.01
N LEU A 67 -4.42 8.68 -3.15
CA LEU A 67 -5.84 8.44 -3.42
C LEU A 67 -6.43 9.66 -4.14
N ALA A 68 -6.85 9.51 -5.38
CA ALA A 68 -7.36 10.62 -6.19
C ALA A 68 -8.54 11.35 -5.52
N CYS A 69 -9.42 10.62 -4.81
CA CYS A 69 -10.57 11.20 -4.10
C CYS A 69 -10.24 11.92 -2.79
N LYS A 70 -8.99 11.80 -2.29
CA LYS A 70 -8.57 12.43 -1.03
C LYS A 70 -7.54 13.54 -1.26
N THR A 71 -7.04 13.68 -2.48
CA THR A 71 -6.00 14.66 -2.82
C THR A 71 -6.64 15.88 -3.46
N ALA A 72 -6.56 17.03 -2.78
CA ALA A 72 -7.07 18.28 -3.30
C ALA A 72 -6.22 18.75 -4.49
N ILE A 73 -6.88 19.21 -5.54
CA ILE A 73 -6.18 19.61 -6.76
C ILE A 73 -5.20 20.77 -6.54
N LYS A 74 -5.52 21.67 -5.61
CA LYS A 74 -4.65 22.80 -5.22
C LYS A 74 -3.29 22.37 -4.68
N ASP A 75 -3.18 21.13 -4.14
CA ASP A 75 -1.95 20.61 -3.55
C ASP A 75 -1.01 20.00 -4.62
N LEU A 76 -1.46 19.91 -5.87
CA LEU A 76 -0.73 19.31 -6.99
C LEU A 76 -0.04 20.35 -7.91
N GLY A 77 -0.27 21.65 -7.66
CA GLY A 77 0.29 22.75 -8.46
C GLY A 77 -0.47 23.02 -9.75
N GLU A 78 0.14 23.83 -10.64
CA GLU A 78 -0.50 24.22 -11.90
C GLU A 78 -0.41 23.15 -13.00
N GLU A 79 0.53 22.23 -12.85
CA GLU A 79 0.72 21.07 -13.72
C GLU A 79 0.78 19.78 -12.90
N VAL A 80 0.13 18.73 -13.39
CA VAL A 80 0.21 17.40 -12.78
C VAL A 80 0.36 16.31 -13.82
N LEU A 81 1.32 15.41 -13.59
CA LEU A 81 1.41 14.14 -14.31
C LEU A 81 0.74 13.04 -13.49
N VAL A 82 -0.30 12.42 -14.05
CA VAL A 82 -1.00 11.30 -13.44
C VAL A 82 -0.67 10.02 -14.19
N GLU A 83 -0.26 8.99 -13.43
CA GLU A 83 0.22 7.71 -13.95
C GLU A 83 -0.44 6.55 -13.20
N PRO A 84 -0.47 5.33 -13.75
CA PRO A 84 -0.79 4.13 -12.98
C PRO A 84 0.15 3.95 -11.79
N LEU A 85 -0.28 3.22 -10.78
CA LEU A 85 0.59 2.83 -9.65
C LEU A 85 1.74 1.95 -10.14
N ASP A 86 2.94 2.18 -9.61
CA ASP A 86 4.11 1.34 -9.85
C ASP A 86 3.98 -0.02 -9.14
N ASN A 87 4.84 -0.97 -9.51
CA ASN A 87 4.91 -2.32 -8.93
C ASN A 87 3.63 -3.17 -9.09
N MET A 88 2.70 -2.72 -9.92
CA MET A 88 1.47 -3.43 -10.28
C MET A 88 1.31 -3.45 -11.80
N ARG A 89 0.81 -4.54 -12.34
CA ARG A 89 0.63 -4.67 -13.78
C ARG A 89 -0.47 -3.73 -14.27
N PRO A 90 -0.20 -2.83 -15.22
CA PRO A 90 -1.22 -1.99 -15.81
C PRO A 90 -2.20 -2.84 -16.64
N VAL A 91 -3.49 -2.52 -16.55
CA VAL A 91 -4.57 -3.21 -17.29
C VAL A 91 -5.07 -2.33 -18.43
N LYS A 92 -5.45 -1.11 -18.10
CA LYS A 92 -5.91 -0.10 -19.07
C LYS A 92 -5.83 1.30 -18.45
N ASP A 93 -5.27 2.23 -19.18
CA ASP A 93 -5.13 3.64 -18.78
C ASP A 93 -4.48 3.78 -17.39
N LEU A 94 -5.22 4.23 -16.37
CA LEU A 94 -4.76 4.37 -14.99
C LEU A 94 -5.09 3.14 -14.11
N VAL A 95 -5.73 2.13 -14.67
CA VAL A 95 -6.16 0.94 -13.93
C VAL A 95 -5.02 -0.07 -13.86
N VAL A 96 -4.70 -0.51 -12.64
CA VAL A 96 -3.72 -1.58 -12.39
C VAL A 96 -4.41 -2.83 -11.81
N GLU A 97 -3.75 -3.98 -11.95
CA GLU A 97 -4.18 -5.23 -11.38
C GLU A 97 -3.73 -5.35 -9.91
N HIS A 98 -4.65 -5.73 -9.03
CA HIS A 98 -4.37 -5.89 -7.59
C HIS A 98 -4.12 -7.35 -7.19
N SER A 99 -3.98 -8.28 -8.15
CA SER A 99 -3.72 -9.70 -7.88
C SER A 99 -2.50 -9.91 -6.99
N ILE A 100 -1.42 -9.16 -7.22
CA ILE A 100 -0.19 -9.23 -6.42
C ILE A 100 -0.45 -8.93 -4.93
N LEU A 101 -1.32 -7.97 -4.60
CA LEU A 101 -1.68 -7.64 -3.23
C LEU A 101 -2.45 -8.80 -2.58
N ILE A 102 -3.36 -9.43 -3.33
CA ILE A 102 -4.14 -10.58 -2.87
C ILE A 102 -3.23 -11.79 -2.62
N GLU A 103 -2.27 -12.04 -3.50
CA GLU A 103 -1.28 -13.10 -3.35
C GLU A 103 -0.43 -12.92 -2.08
N ARG A 104 0.00 -11.69 -1.79
CA ARG A 104 0.75 -11.37 -0.56
C ARG A 104 -0.11 -11.57 0.70
N ILE A 105 -1.38 -11.16 0.66
CA ILE A 105 -2.35 -11.44 1.73
C ILE A 105 -2.50 -12.94 1.96
N LYS A 106 -2.59 -13.73 0.89
CA LYS A 106 -2.68 -15.20 0.96
C LYS A 106 -1.39 -15.83 1.50
N LYS A 107 -0.22 -15.42 0.98
CA LYS A 107 1.09 -15.91 1.42
C LYS A 107 1.30 -15.72 2.92
N LEU A 108 0.91 -14.56 3.47
CA LEU A 108 1.01 -14.24 4.89
C LEU A 108 -0.22 -14.70 5.70
N LYS A 109 -1.18 -15.39 5.08
CA LYS A 109 -2.43 -15.84 5.71
C LYS A 109 -3.08 -14.73 6.54
N VAL A 110 -3.26 -13.55 5.94
CA VAL A 110 -3.77 -12.35 6.63
C VAL A 110 -5.28 -12.43 6.83
N TRP A 111 -5.72 -13.44 7.56
CA TRP A 111 -7.10 -13.62 8.02
C TRP A 111 -7.10 -14.12 9.45
N TYR A 112 -8.23 -13.91 10.14
CA TYR A 112 -8.38 -14.27 11.53
C TYR A 112 -8.79 -15.75 11.67
N GLU A 113 -8.09 -16.49 12.53
CA GLU A 113 -8.43 -17.84 12.93
C GLU A 113 -8.63 -17.85 14.46
N PRO A 114 -9.87 -17.79 14.95
CA PRO A 114 -10.13 -17.64 16.37
C PRO A 114 -9.74 -18.91 17.15
N LEU A 115 -9.27 -18.72 18.40
CA LEU A 115 -9.23 -19.78 19.40
C LEU A 115 -10.67 -20.20 19.74
N GLN A 116 -10.91 -21.50 19.90
CA GLN A 116 -12.23 -22.02 20.27
C GLN A 116 -12.62 -21.69 21.72
N GLU A 117 -11.66 -21.27 22.56
CA GLU A 117 -11.85 -21.03 23.97
C GLU A 117 -11.66 -19.56 24.36
N ASN A 118 -12.60 -19.06 25.18
CA ASN A 118 -12.61 -17.79 25.91
C ASN A 118 -11.99 -16.56 25.22
N LEU A 119 -12.85 -15.77 24.60
CA LEU A 119 -12.50 -14.46 24.04
C LEU A 119 -11.99 -13.51 25.14
N GLN A 120 -10.70 -13.43 25.33
CA GLN A 120 -10.08 -12.43 26.17
C GLN A 120 -10.23 -11.04 25.53
N ARG A 121 -10.33 -10.00 26.37
CA ARG A 121 -10.32 -8.63 25.90
C ARG A 121 -8.96 -8.32 25.26
N LEU A 122 -8.96 -7.77 24.05
CA LEU A 122 -7.74 -7.35 23.36
C LEU A 122 -7.19 -6.09 24.02
N GLU A 123 -5.94 -6.13 24.44
CA GLU A 123 -5.20 -4.93 24.84
C GLU A 123 -4.72 -4.19 23.60
N ILE A 124 -5.22 -2.98 23.40
CA ILE A 124 -4.93 -2.18 22.20
C ILE A 124 -3.88 -1.13 22.55
N ASN A 125 -2.67 -1.29 22.00
CA ASN A 125 -1.66 -0.26 21.99
C ASN A 125 -1.82 0.66 20.75
N PRO A 126 -1.18 1.85 20.71
CA PRO A 126 -1.33 2.79 19.61
C PRO A 126 -0.96 2.21 18.22
N PHE A 127 0.08 1.37 18.12
CA PHE A 127 0.49 0.75 16.86
C PHE A 127 -0.53 -0.30 16.39
N LEU A 128 -1.02 -1.11 17.32
CA LEU A 128 -2.08 -2.06 17.02
C LEU A 128 -3.35 -1.34 16.57
N SER A 129 -3.77 -0.28 17.25
CA SER A 129 -4.90 0.56 16.84
C SER A 129 -4.72 1.04 15.41
N LYS A 130 -3.55 1.61 15.08
CA LYS A 130 -3.25 2.11 13.73
C LYS A 130 -3.21 1.04 12.67
N SER A 131 -2.82 -0.19 12.99
CA SER A 131 -2.81 -1.29 12.04
C SER A 131 -4.21 -1.68 11.53
N PHE A 132 -5.26 -1.44 12.32
CA PHE A 132 -6.64 -1.64 11.91
C PHE A 132 -7.14 -0.63 10.86
N ASP A 133 -6.52 0.55 10.78
CA ASP A 133 -6.88 1.59 9.82
C ASP A 133 -6.45 1.24 8.37
N CYS A 134 -5.71 0.15 8.18
CA CYS A 134 -5.23 -0.25 6.85
C CYS A 134 -6.38 -0.65 5.92
N ILE A 135 -6.58 0.14 4.86
CA ILE A 135 -7.61 -0.07 3.83
C ILE A 135 -7.14 -0.91 2.63
N ALA A 136 -5.94 -1.49 2.70
CA ALA A 136 -5.36 -2.32 1.65
C ALA A 136 -5.29 -1.65 0.26
N CYS A 137 -5.04 -0.35 0.21
CA CYS A 137 -5.01 0.43 -1.05
C CYS A 137 -3.78 0.18 -1.93
N GLY A 138 -2.71 -0.47 -1.40
CA GLY A 138 -1.50 -0.77 -2.14
C GLY A 138 -0.56 0.42 -2.43
N LEU A 139 -0.85 1.64 -1.96
CA LEU A 139 0.01 2.79 -2.20
C LEU A 139 1.41 2.61 -1.59
N CYS A 140 1.50 1.98 -0.42
CA CYS A 140 2.76 1.67 0.24
C CYS A 140 3.59 0.63 -0.54
N ASP A 141 2.95 -0.34 -1.20
CA ASP A 141 3.62 -1.32 -2.05
C ASP A 141 4.07 -0.67 -3.37
N SER A 142 3.27 0.28 -3.91
CA SER A 142 3.63 1.03 -5.11
C SER A 142 4.90 1.89 -4.93
N CYS A 143 5.14 2.48 -3.76
CA CYS A 143 6.35 3.28 -3.51
C CYS A 143 7.52 2.49 -2.92
N CYS A 144 7.36 1.19 -2.68
CA CYS A 144 8.39 0.38 -2.04
C CYS A 144 9.48 -0.02 -3.05
N PRO A 145 10.76 0.34 -2.81
CA PRO A 145 11.84 -0.02 -3.74
C PRO A 145 12.17 -1.51 -3.75
N ILE A 146 11.75 -2.25 -2.72
CA ILE A 146 11.97 -3.70 -2.61
C ILE A 146 10.80 -4.50 -3.18
N PHE A 147 9.59 -3.93 -3.14
CA PHE A 147 8.39 -4.58 -3.66
C PHE A 147 8.37 -4.53 -5.18
N VAL A 148 8.85 -5.60 -5.81
CA VAL A 148 8.75 -5.80 -7.27
C VAL A 148 7.75 -6.92 -7.52
N GLY A 149 7.00 -6.87 -8.61
CA GLY A 149 5.93 -7.83 -8.89
C GLY A 149 6.31 -9.31 -8.79
N ASN A 150 7.59 -9.65 -9.05
CA ASN A 150 8.13 -11.00 -8.97
C ASN A 150 8.98 -11.25 -7.70
N SER A 151 9.07 -10.29 -6.77
CA SER A 151 9.84 -10.43 -5.53
C SER A 151 9.14 -11.35 -4.53
N ASP A 152 9.93 -12.09 -3.76
CA ASP A 152 9.43 -12.88 -2.63
C ASP A 152 9.13 -12.04 -1.39
N PHE A 153 9.49 -10.77 -1.40
CA PHE A 153 9.19 -9.82 -0.34
C PHE A 153 7.69 -9.65 -0.14
N GLY A 154 7.21 -9.85 1.08
CA GLY A 154 5.77 -9.84 1.40
C GLY A 154 5.07 -8.51 1.14
N GLY A 155 5.81 -7.40 1.21
CA GLY A 155 5.32 -6.05 0.94
C GLY A 155 4.74 -5.32 2.15
N PRO A 156 4.88 -3.98 2.19
CA PRO A 156 4.49 -3.18 3.34
C PRO A 156 3.02 -3.31 3.74
N MET A 157 2.10 -3.43 2.77
CA MET A 157 0.67 -3.58 3.05
C MET A 157 0.36 -4.90 3.76
N ALA A 158 0.89 -6.01 3.25
CA ALA A 158 0.60 -7.32 3.81
C ALA A 158 1.23 -7.50 5.20
N PHE A 159 2.46 -7.02 5.42
CA PHE A 159 3.07 -6.97 6.76
C PHE A 159 2.25 -6.12 7.73
N SER A 160 1.85 -4.90 7.36
CA SER A 160 1.02 -4.05 8.22
C SER A 160 -0.27 -4.74 8.65
N ARG A 161 -0.83 -5.57 7.79
CA ARG A 161 -2.04 -6.35 8.11
C ARG A 161 -1.74 -7.62 8.91
N ALA A 162 -0.55 -8.21 8.74
CA ALA A 162 -0.12 -9.35 9.54
C ALA A 162 0.15 -8.96 11.00
N TYR A 163 0.71 -7.75 11.23
CA TYR A 163 1.01 -7.23 12.55
C TYR A 163 -0.17 -7.33 13.53
N LYS A 164 -1.38 -6.92 13.11
CA LYS A 164 -2.57 -6.98 13.97
C LYS A 164 -2.93 -8.40 14.42
N LEU A 165 -2.65 -9.39 13.55
CA LEU A 165 -2.92 -10.78 13.85
C LEU A 165 -1.83 -11.39 14.75
N LEU A 166 -0.58 -10.94 14.61
CA LEU A 166 0.52 -11.31 15.49
C LEU A 166 0.31 -10.79 16.92
N GLN A 167 -0.25 -9.59 17.07
CA GLN A 167 -0.51 -8.98 18.37
C GLN A 167 -1.82 -9.43 19.03
N ASP A 168 -2.70 -10.08 18.28
CA ASP A 168 -4.00 -10.55 18.81
C ASP A 168 -3.85 -11.88 19.52
N ARG A 169 -3.89 -11.86 20.87
CA ARG A 169 -3.79 -13.06 21.71
C ARG A 169 -4.95 -14.05 21.53
N ARG A 170 -6.05 -13.62 20.92
CA ARG A 170 -7.19 -14.47 20.57
C ARG A 170 -6.92 -15.33 19.34
N HIS A 171 -5.79 -15.11 18.70
CA HIS A 171 -5.35 -15.85 17.52
C HIS A 171 -4.34 -16.95 17.93
N SER A 172 -4.66 -18.21 17.60
CA SER A 172 -3.95 -19.40 18.10
C SER A 172 -2.55 -19.66 17.50
N LYS A 173 -2.15 -18.91 16.48
CA LYS A 173 -1.02 -19.28 15.62
C LYS A 173 0.10 -18.23 15.54
N ALA A 174 0.42 -17.61 16.69
CA ALA A 174 1.46 -16.55 16.69
C ALA A 174 2.81 -17.05 16.16
N GLU A 175 3.24 -18.28 16.50
CA GLU A 175 4.51 -18.83 16.01
C GLU A 175 4.48 -19.14 14.51
N GLU A 176 3.40 -19.72 14.01
CA GLU A 176 3.22 -19.94 12.57
C GLU A 176 3.30 -18.61 11.81
N ARG A 177 2.70 -17.55 12.36
CA ARG A 177 2.75 -16.21 11.73
C ARG A 177 4.15 -15.63 11.66
N LEU A 178 4.96 -15.81 12.69
CA LEU A 178 6.36 -15.40 12.67
C LEU A 178 7.15 -16.13 11.58
N LEU A 179 6.92 -17.43 11.40
CA LEU A 179 7.52 -18.18 10.31
C LEU A 179 7.08 -17.66 8.94
N LEU A 180 5.80 -17.33 8.77
CA LEU A 180 5.29 -16.73 7.52
C LEU A 180 5.93 -15.36 7.22
N LEU A 181 6.19 -14.52 8.24
CA LEU A 181 6.92 -13.26 8.06
C LEU A 181 8.35 -13.50 7.56
N LYS A 182 9.04 -14.48 8.14
CA LYS A 182 10.38 -14.91 7.71
C LYS A 182 10.35 -15.40 6.26
N ASP A 183 9.43 -16.31 5.91
CA ASP A 183 9.29 -16.91 4.58
C ASP A 183 8.84 -15.87 3.53
N ALA A 184 8.24 -14.78 3.97
CA ALA A 184 7.94 -13.62 3.13
C ALA A 184 9.09 -12.59 3.09
N HIS A 185 10.28 -12.98 3.54
CA HIS A 185 11.51 -12.18 3.48
C HIS A 185 11.36 -10.77 4.08
N ILE A 186 10.77 -10.66 5.28
CA ILE A 186 10.60 -9.38 5.98
C ILE A 186 11.94 -8.63 6.16
N ASN A 187 13.03 -9.36 6.33
CA ASN A 187 14.40 -8.83 6.47
C ASN A 187 14.94 -8.07 5.24
N LEU A 188 14.26 -8.15 4.09
CA LEU A 188 14.63 -7.34 2.92
C LEU A 188 14.19 -5.87 3.07
N CYS A 189 13.41 -5.54 4.09
CA CYS A 189 12.99 -4.16 4.33
C CYS A 189 14.20 -3.27 4.64
N THR A 190 14.40 -2.23 3.82
CA THR A 190 15.51 -1.26 4.00
C THR A 190 15.17 -0.13 4.97
N HIS A 191 14.01 -0.15 5.60
CA HIS A 191 13.52 0.88 6.53
C HIS A 191 13.58 2.31 5.99
N CYS A 192 13.39 2.48 4.66
CA CYS A 192 13.45 3.77 3.98
C CYS A 192 12.28 4.72 4.33
N LYS A 193 11.25 4.24 5.04
CA LYS A 193 10.05 4.97 5.50
C LYS A 193 9.10 5.46 4.41
N ASN A 194 9.38 5.25 3.11
CA ASN A 194 8.52 5.71 2.02
C ASN A 194 7.06 5.26 2.22
N CYS A 195 6.86 3.99 2.57
CA CYS A 195 5.52 3.42 2.83
C CYS A 195 4.77 4.10 3.98
N SER A 196 5.48 4.56 5.02
CA SER A 196 4.88 5.27 6.16
C SER A 196 4.53 6.71 5.80
N LEU A 197 5.39 7.40 5.04
CA LEU A 197 5.16 8.78 4.60
C LEU A 197 3.99 8.91 3.63
N ILE A 198 3.76 7.90 2.79
CA ILE A 198 2.71 7.95 1.76
C ILE A 198 1.35 7.44 2.27
N CYS A 199 1.29 6.78 3.42
CA CYS A 199 0.07 6.12 3.88
C CYS A 199 -1.07 7.11 4.15
N PRO A 200 -2.20 7.07 3.40
CA PRO A 200 -3.30 8.02 3.53
C PRO A 200 -4.06 7.87 4.85
N MET A 201 -3.84 6.74 5.57
CA MET A 201 -4.47 6.40 6.84
C MET A 201 -3.52 6.55 8.04
N GLY A 202 -2.23 6.89 7.82
CA GLY A 202 -1.25 7.03 8.88
C GLY A 202 -0.91 5.74 9.62
N VAL A 203 -0.95 4.59 8.92
CA VAL A 203 -0.69 3.25 9.50
C VAL A 203 0.77 3.07 9.90
N MET A 204 1.69 3.78 9.28
CA MET A 204 3.15 3.66 9.49
C MET A 204 3.69 2.24 9.22
N PRO A 205 3.56 1.69 8.00
CA PRO A 205 3.95 0.31 7.69
C PRO A 205 5.38 -0.05 8.07
N GLU A 206 6.35 0.84 7.84
CA GLU A 206 7.76 0.59 8.20
C GLU A 206 7.95 0.35 9.70
N MET A 207 7.27 1.10 10.56
CA MET A 207 7.34 0.92 12.00
C MET A 207 6.74 -0.43 12.42
N LEU A 208 5.63 -0.86 11.80
CA LEU A 208 5.02 -2.15 12.08
C LEU A 208 5.95 -3.30 11.67
N ILE A 209 6.61 -3.21 10.51
CA ILE A 209 7.63 -4.16 10.05
C ILE A 209 8.75 -4.27 11.09
N LYS A 210 9.27 -3.14 11.57
CA LYS A 210 10.32 -3.13 12.60
C LYS A 210 9.90 -3.81 13.90
N LEU A 211 8.64 -3.65 14.31
CA LEU A 211 8.11 -4.34 15.48
C LEU A 211 7.98 -5.85 15.24
N GLU A 212 7.57 -6.28 14.05
CA GLU A 212 7.52 -7.69 13.65
C GLU A 212 8.91 -8.33 13.64
N GLU A 213 9.92 -7.65 13.10
CA GLU A 213 11.31 -8.10 13.13
C GLU A 213 11.83 -8.22 14.56
N THR A 214 11.46 -7.28 15.43
CA THR A 214 11.81 -7.35 16.86
C THR A 214 11.21 -8.58 17.53
N GLU A 215 9.98 -8.96 17.19
CA GLU A 215 9.35 -10.19 17.71
C GLU A 215 10.04 -11.46 17.19
N LEU A 216 10.47 -11.48 15.92
CA LEU A 216 11.28 -12.59 15.36
C LEU A 216 12.59 -12.76 16.14
N LEU A 217 13.31 -11.66 16.39
CA LEU A 217 14.57 -11.67 17.13
C LEU A 217 14.38 -12.15 18.58
N LYS A 218 13.37 -11.69 19.30
CA LYS A 218 13.08 -12.13 20.68
C LYS A 218 12.85 -13.64 20.78
N ARG A 219 12.34 -14.26 19.72
CA ARG A 219 12.08 -15.70 19.67
C ARG A 219 13.21 -16.51 19.02
N GLY A 220 14.35 -15.88 18.72
CA GLY A 220 15.51 -16.55 18.13
C GLY A 220 15.27 -17.05 16.69
N ILE A 221 14.24 -16.51 16.02
CA ILE A 221 13.96 -16.83 14.63
C ILE A 221 14.82 -15.89 13.77
N SER A 222 16.04 -16.34 13.39
CA SER A 222 16.88 -15.54 12.50
C SER A 222 16.30 -15.58 11.09
N SER A 223 16.03 -14.41 10.51
CA SER A 223 15.87 -14.24 9.09
C SER A 223 17.29 -14.38 8.49
N GLN A 224 17.63 -15.50 7.83
CA GLN A 224 18.93 -15.66 7.18
C GLN A 224 19.06 -14.63 6.06
N GLY A 225 20.06 -13.76 6.20
CA GLY A 225 20.41 -12.76 5.20
C GLY A 225 21.25 -11.63 5.81
N GLY A 226 22.46 -11.93 6.30
CA GLY A 226 23.42 -10.95 6.79
C GLY A 226 23.88 -11.28 8.21
N THR A 227 25.03 -11.95 8.31
CA THR A 227 25.84 -11.99 9.52
C THR A 227 26.24 -10.57 9.87
N VAL A 228 25.50 -9.92 10.77
CA VAL A 228 26.05 -8.77 11.48
C VAL A 228 26.92 -9.38 12.57
N ASP A 229 28.19 -9.55 12.23
CA ASP A 229 29.25 -9.86 13.19
C ASP A 229 29.37 -8.63 14.10
N PHE A 230 28.76 -8.69 15.26
CA PHE A 230 29.07 -7.77 16.34
C PHE A 230 30.42 -8.18 16.92
N GLY A 231 31.49 -7.76 16.24
CA GLY A 231 32.83 -7.76 16.81
C GLY A 231 32.83 -6.93 18.08
N PHE A 232 32.83 -7.59 19.21
CA PHE A 232 33.17 -6.96 20.48
C PHE A 232 34.65 -6.56 20.44
N PHE A 233 34.90 -5.27 20.47
CA PHE A 233 36.11 -4.66 21.00
C PHE A 233 35.74 -3.71 22.11
#